data_dfd02b54a535a0a35e23126ed6c61efa
#
_entry.id   dfd02b54a535a0a35e23126ed6c61efa
#
_cell.length_a   1.000
_cell.length_b   1.000
_cell.length_c   1.000
_cell.angle_alpha   90.00
_cell.angle_beta   90.00
_cell.angle_gamma   90.00
#
_symmetry.space_group_name_H-M   'P 1'
#
loop_
_entity.id
_entity.type
_entity.pdbx_description
1 polymer ?
#
loop_
_entity_poly.entity_id
_entity_poly.type
_entity_poly.pdbx_seq_one_letter_code
_entity_poly.pdbx_strand_id
1 'polypeptide(L)'
;MDEQLALAREVLGDGDYELESMEAQGGTRSPFESPLWDAAASFIAENDPGALVAPVCVSGFTDSHWMRDAFGTVAYGFFPSCAMPFEQAALLIHSANERVPVDDLDLGVRFLRHAALALLG
;
A
#
# COMPACT_ATOMS: atom_id res chain seq x y z
N MET A 1 12.27 15.66 7.27
CA MET A 1 12.64 16.34 5.99
C MET A 1 14.12 16.66 5.94
N ASP A 2 14.66 17.35 6.91
CA ASP A 2 16.08 17.74 6.93
C ASP A 2 17.04 16.54 6.84
N GLU A 3 16.67 15.42 7.46
CA GLU A 3 17.44 14.17 7.41
C GLU A 3 17.46 13.54 5.99
N GLN A 4 16.33 13.59 5.28
CA GLN A 4 16.24 13.10 3.90
C GLN A 4 17.03 13.94 2.93
N LEU A 5 16.98 15.27 3.09
CA LEU A 5 17.80 16.19 2.28
C LEU A 5 19.29 16.03 2.59
N ALA A 6 19.64 15.79 3.86
CA ALA A 6 21.01 15.51 4.26
C ALA A 6 21.55 14.23 3.62
N LEU A 7 20.76 13.15 3.67
CA LEU A 7 21.10 11.87 3.02
C LEU A 7 21.24 12.03 1.50
N ALA A 8 20.32 12.76 0.88
CA ALA A 8 20.39 13.01 -0.56
C ALA A 8 21.67 13.79 -0.95
N ARG A 9 22.06 14.79 -0.16
CA ARG A 9 23.34 15.52 -0.36
C ARG A 9 24.54 14.61 -0.18
N GLU A 10 24.52 13.73 0.83
CA GLU A 10 25.60 12.77 1.05
C GLU A 10 25.79 11.83 -0.16
N VAL A 11 24.69 11.35 -0.74
CA VAL A 11 24.72 10.44 -1.90
C VAL A 11 25.14 11.17 -3.18
N LEU A 12 24.67 12.40 -3.39
CA LEU A 12 24.96 13.18 -4.60
C LEU A 12 26.38 13.79 -4.57
N GLY A 13 26.95 14.00 -3.38
CA GLY A 13 28.24 14.64 -3.21
C GLY A 13 28.21 16.13 -3.51
N ASP A 14 29.41 16.73 -3.62
CA ASP A 14 29.56 18.15 -3.97
C ASP A 14 29.32 18.35 -5.47
N GLY A 15 28.49 19.33 -5.84
CA GLY A 15 28.14 19.61 -7.21
C GLY A 15 27.43 20.97 -7.37
N ASP A 16 27.30 21.44 -8.60
CA ASP A 16 26.52 22.62 -8.93
C ASP A 16 25.04 22.29 -9.11
N TYR A 17 24.33 22.08 -7.97
CA TYR A 17 22.91 21.78 -7.93
C TYR A 17 22.24 22.43 -6.72
N GLU A 18 20.95 22.72 -6.85
CA GLU A 18 20.06 23.05 -5.76
C GLU A 18 19.17 21.85 -5.43
N LEU A 19 19.01 21.53 -4.14
CA LEU A 19 18.19 20.44 -3.68
C LEU A 19 17.02 21.00 -2.87
N GLU A 20 15.83 20.86 -3.44
CA GLU A 20 14.58 21.26 -2.80
C GLU A 20 13.66 20.06 -2.57
N SER A 21 12.94 20.08 -1.45
CA SER A 21 11.84 19.16 -1.24
C SER A 21 10.53 19.82 -1.61
N MET A 22 9.81 19.24 -2.56
CA MET A 22 8.51 19.76 -2.96
C MET A 22 7.39 19.42 -1.97
N GLU A 23 7.59 18.39 -1.14
CA GLU A 23 6.59 17.96 -0.16
C GLU A 23 7.22 17.76 1.22
N ALA A 24 6.61 18.42 2.21
CA ALA A 24 7.08 18.42 3.60
C ALA A 24 6.47 17.32 4.48
N GLN A 25 5.84 16.31 3.89
CA GLN A 25 5.06 15.32 4.63
C GLN A 25 5.90 14.09 4.97
N GLY A 26 5.91 13.76 6.25
CA GLY A 26 6.53 12.51 6.72
C GLY A 26 5.73 11.28 6.29
N GLY A 27 6.39 10.12 6.24
CA GLY A 27 5.71 8.85 6.04
C GLY A 27 4.81 8.50 7.23
N THR A 28 3.68 7.83 6.97
CA THR A 28 2.82 7.26 8.00
C THR A 28 2.71 5.75 7.79
N ARG A 29 2.42 5.00 8.85
CA ARG A 29 2.22 3.55 8.75
C ARG A 29 1.08 3.10 9.67
N SER A 30 0.40 2.04 9.28
CA SER A 30 -0.51 1.30 10.14
C SER A 30 0.22 0.17 10.87
N PRO A 31 -0.22 -0.22 12.07
CA PRO A 31 0.32 -1.38 12.78
C PRO A 31 0.05 -2.66 11.99
N PHE A 32 0.89 -3.68 12.16
CA PHE A 32 0.67 -5.00 11.53
C PHE A 32 -0.27 -5.88 12.37
N GLU A 33 -0.48 -5.54 13.63
CA GLU A 33 -1.41 -6.22 14.53
C GLU A 33 -2.71 -5.43 14.58
N SER A 34 -3.72 -5.90 13.85
CA SER A 34 -5.04 -5.28 13.84
C SER A 34 -6.11 -6.25 13.33
N PRO A 35 -7.39 -6.05 13.70
CA PRO A 35 -8.48 -6.87 13.15
C PRO A 35 -8.56 -6.85 11.61
N LEU A 36 -8.17 -5.76 10.97
CA LEU A 36 -8.13 -5.68 9.50
C LEU A 36 -7.00 -6.54 8.92
N TRP A 37 -5.83 -6.60 9.60
CA TRP A 37 -4.75 -7.51 9.22
C TRP A 37 -5.18 -8.97 9.34
N ASP A 38 -5.84 -9.32 10.45
CA ASP A 38 -6.32 -10.69 10.69
C ASP A 38 -7.37 -11.09 9.64
N ALA A 39 -8.28 -10.18 9.28
CA ALA A 39 -9.25 -10.41 8.21
C ALA A 39 -8.58 -10.63 6.85
N ALA A 40 -7.53 -9.87 6.52
CA ALA A 40 -6.78 -10.07 5.28
C ALA A 40 -6.03 -11.42 5.30
N ALA A 41 -5.37 -11.75 6.41
CA ALA A 41 -4.62 -13.00 6.55
C ALA A 41 -5.55 -14.23 6.47
N SER A 42 -6.71 -14.21 7.14
CA SER A 42 -7.68 -15.29 7.08
C SER A 42 -8.26 -15.48 5.67
N PHE A 43 -8.59 -14.38 5.00
CA PHE A 43 -9.07 -14.44 3.61
C PHE A 43 -8.04 -15.07 2.67
N ILE A 44 -6.78 -14.69 2.78
CA ILE A 44 -5.70 -15.26 1.96
C ILE A 44 -5.51 -16.74 2.28
N ALA A 45 -5.50 -17.13 3.55
CA ALA A 45 -5.36 -18.53 3.94
C ALA A 45 -6.49 -19.44 3.36
N GLU A 46 -7.69 -18.90 3.22
CA GLU A 46 -8.84 -19.61 2.63
C GLU A 46 -8.78 -19.68 1.09
N ASN A 47 -8.28 -18.64 0.42
CA ASN A 47 -8.34 -18.53 -1.05
C ASN A 47 -7.02 -18.89 -1.75
N ASP A 48 -5.91 -18.85 -1.03
CA ASP A 48 -4.57 -19.24 -1.52
C ASP A 48 -3.80 -19.97 -0.41
N PRO A 49 -4.13 -21.25 -0.16
CA PRO A 49 -3.50 -22.03 0.91
C PRO A 49 -1.98 -22.15 0.73
N GLY A 50 -1.24 -21.65 1.71
CA GLY A 50 0.23 -21.63 1.70
C GLY A 50 0.84 -20.26 1.36
N ALA A 51 0.05 -19.30 0.90
CA ALA A 51 0.50 -17.93 0.77
C ALA A 51 0.68 -17.26 2.14
N LEU A 52 1.65 -16.35 2.22
CA LEU A 52 1.94 -15.58 3.42
C LEU A 52 1.60 -14.12 3.17
N VAL A 53 0.97 -13.50 4.18
CA VAL A 53 0.74 -12.04 4.18
C VAL A 53 1.97 -11.36 4.78
N ALA A 54 2.57 -10.45 4.04
CA ALA A 54 3.72 -9.69 4.48
C ALA A 54 3.51 -8.19 4.28
N PRO A 55 4.04 -7.35 5.19
CA PRO A 55 3.98 -5.91 5.01
C PRO A 55 4.94 -5.46 3.90
N VAL A 56 4.50 -4.47 3.13
CA VAL A 56 5.35 -3.80 2.15
C VAL A 56 5.35 -2.30 2.39
N CYS A 57 6.48 -1.68 2.09
CA CYS A 57 6.58 -0.22 2.07
C CYS A 57 6.25 0.26 0.65
N VAL A 58 5.23 1.08 0.54
CA VAL A 58 4.88 1.75 -0.73
C VAL A 58 5.60 3.09 -0.76
N SER A 59 6.38 3.32 -1.80
CA SER A 59 7.12 4.58 -2.02
C SER A 59 6.23 5.72 -2.53
N GLY A 60 4.98 5.42 -2.91
CA GLY A 60 4.00 6.40 -3.33
C GLY A 60 3.22 7.01 -2.17
N PHE A 61 2.46 8.04 -2.48
CA PHE A 61 1.57 8.73 -1.54
C PHE A 61 0.12 8.29 -1.77
N THR A 62 -0.65 8.14 -0.69
CA THR A 62 -2.09 7.80 -0.76
C THR A 62 -2.87 8.59 0.30
N ASP A 63 -4.19 8.73 0.10
CA ASP A 63 -5.10 9.36 1.06
C ASP A 63 -5.10 8.68 2.44
N SER A 64 -4.62 7.45 2.52
CA SER A 64 -4.39 6.75 3.79
C SER A 64 -3.46 7.51 4.74
N HIS A 65 -2.55 8.35 4.22
CA HIS A 65 -1.73 9.24 5.03
C HIS A 65 -2.61 10.17 5.86
N TRP A 66 -3.50 10.90 5.22
CA TRP A 66 -4.40 11.87 5.86
C TRP A 66 -5.34 11.22 6.85
N MET A 67 -5.86 10.05 6.51
CA MET A 67 -6.75 9.29 7.39
C MET A 67 -6.01 8.80 8.64
N ARG A 68 -4.75 8.37 8.50
CA ARG A 68 -3.94 7.98 9.65
C ARG A 68 -3.55 9.16 10.53
N ASP A 69 -3.15 10.27 9.91
CA ASP A 69 -2.69 11.46 10.63
C ASP A 69 -3.84 12.14 11.39
N ALA A 70 -4.98 12.34 10.72
CA ALA A 70 -6.12 13.05 11.31
C ALA A 70 -6.95 12.20 12.29
N PHE A 71 -7.06 10.89 12.06
CA PHE A 71 -8.04 10.04 12.77
C PHE A 71 -7.42 8.78 13.41
N GLY A 72 -6.12 8.56 13.25
CA GLY A 72 -5.49 7.32 13.72
C GLY A 72 -6.02 6.05 13.04
N THR A 73 -6.56 6.17 11.83
CA THR A 73 -7.17 5.07 11.08
C THR A 73 -6.16 3.99 10.74
N VAL A 74 -6.50 2.74 10.92
CA VAL A 74 -5.77 1.61 10.35
C VAL A 74 -6.15 1.49 8.88
N ALA A 75 -5.20 1.71 7.99
CA ALA A 75 -5.42 1.69 6.55
C ALA A 75 -4.27 0.97 5.84
N TYR A 76 -4.59 -0.10 5.12
CA TYR A 76 -3.65 -0.85 4.29
C TYR A 76 -4.00 -0.65 2.82
N GLY A 77 -2.97 -0.46 1.98
CA GLY A 77 -3.12 -0.48 0.52
C GLY A 77 -3.17 -1.92 0.01
N PHE A 78 -4.12 -2.71 0.51
CA PHE A 78 -4.25 -4.12 0.18
C PHE A 78 -5.44 -4.35 -0.74
N PHE A 79 -5.18 -4.95 -1.90
CA PHE A 79 -6.18 -5.50 -2.81
C PHE A 79 -5.68 -6.85 -3.31
N PRO A 80 -6.41 -7.95 -3.04
CA PRO A 80 -5.97 -9.26 -3.48
C PRO A 80 -6.07 -9.37 -5.00
N SER A 81 -5.01 -9.86 -5.63
CA SER A 81 -4.99 -10.16 -7.06
C SER A 81 -4.23 -11.46 -7.31
N CYS A 82 -4.68 -12.25 -8.27
CA CYS A 82 -4.05 -13.50 -8.68
C CYS A 82 -3.97 -13.69 -10.20
N ALA A 83 -4.80 -12.99 -10.97
CA ALA A 83 -4.84 -13.12 -12.43
C ALA A 83 -3.81 -12.21 -13.12
N MET A 84 -3.42 -11.09 -12.48
CA MET A 84 -2.38 -10.19 -12.98
C MET A 84 -1.14 -10.26 -12.10
N PRO A 85 0.05 -10.55 -12.66
CA PRO A 85 1.31 -10.45 -11.93
C PRO A 85 1.55 -9.04 -11.41
N PHE A 86 2.10 -8.92 -10.19
CA PHE A 86 2.34 -7.64 -9.52
C PHE A 86 3.21 -6.69 -10.36
N GLU A 87 4.23 -7.21 -11.02
CA GLU A 87 5.14 -6.42 -11.86
C GLU A 87 4.39 -5.79 -13.05
N GLN A 88 3.42 -6.51 -13.62
CA GLN A 88 2.59 -5.98 -14.69
C GLN A 88 1.60 -4.94 -14.14
N ALA A 89 0.96 -5.20 -13.02
CA ALA A 89 0.06 -4.26 -12.37
C ALA A 89 0.78 -2.94 -12.04
N ALA A 90 1.99 -3.02 -11.47
CA ALA A 90 2.79 -1.84 -11.11
C ALA A 90 3.14 -0.95 -12.32
N LEU A 91 3.36 -1.53 -13.49
CA LEU A 91 3.61 -0.78 -14.74
C LEU A 91 2.35 -0.14 -15.33
N LEU A 92 1.17 -0.62 -14.95
CA LEU A 92 -0.09 -0.14 -15.47
C LEU A 92 -0.71 0.97 -14.62
N ILE A 93 -0.35 1.07 -13.34
CA ILE A 93 -0.84 2.10 -12.44
C ILE A 93 -0.56 3.49 -13.03
N HIS A 94 -1.60 4.32 -13.13
CA HIS A 94 -1.56 5.66 -13.71
C HIS A 94 -1.15 5.72 -15.19
N SER A 95 -1.24 4.60 -15.92
CA SER A 95 -0.95 4.56 -17.35
C SER A 95 -2.22 4.65 -18.20
N ALA A 96 -2.06 4.97 -19.49
CA ALA A 96 -3.18 5.04 -20.45
C ALA A 96 -3.91 3.71 -20.66
N ASN A 97 -3.27 2.58 -20.33
CA ASN A 97 -3.81 1.23 -20.46
C ASN A 97 -4.07 0.57 -19.09
N GLU A 98 -4.25 1.36 -18.05
CA GLU A 98 -4.58 0.86 -16.72
C GLU A 98 -5.84 0.00 -16.77
N ARG A 99 -5.75 -1.21 -16.24
CA ARG A 99 -6.82 -2.19 -16.24
C ARG A 99 -6.68 -3.18 -15.10
N VAL A 100 -7.80 -3.75 -14.69
CA VAL A 100 -7.87 -4.80 -13.69
C VAL A 100 -8.58 -6.01 -14.32
N PRO A 101 -8.05 -7.24 -14.18
CA PRO A 101 -8.76 -8.45 -14.58
C PRO A 101 -10.09 -8.59 -13.85
N VAL A 102 -11.09 -9.13 -14.54
CA VAL A 102 -12.43 -9.36 -13.96
C VAL A 102 -12.36 -10.34 -12.78
N ASP A 103 -11.51 -11.36 -12.88
CA ASP A 103 -11.30 -12.34 -11.80
C ASP A 103 -10.70 -11.70 -10.55
N ASP A 104 -9.79 -10.73 -10.72
CA ASP A 104 -9.24 -9.97 -9.59
C ASP A 104 -10.28 -9.03 -8.97
N LEU A 105 -11.20 -8.47 -9.77
CA LEU A 105 -12.33 -7.69 -9.24
C LEU A 105 -13.27 -8.57 -8.40
N ASP A 106 -13.60 -9.77 -8.86
CA ASP A 106 -14.42 -10.72 -8.08
C ASP A 106 -13.73 -11.09 -6.76
N LEU A 107 -12.44 -11.41 -6.82
CA LEU A 107 -11.64 -11.69 -5.63
C LEU A 107 -11.64 -10.52 -4.65
N GLY A 108 -11.47 -9.30 -5.16
CA GLY A 108 -11.51 -8.07 -4.37
C GLY A 108 -12.86 -7.82 -3.71
N VAL A 109 -13.96 -8.03 -4.42
CA VAL A 109 -15.33 -7.91 -3.85
C VAL A 109 -15.56 -8.93 -2.73
N ARG A 110 -15.12 -10.18 -2.92
CA ARG A 110 -15.20 -11.22 -1.89
C ARG A 110 -14.36 -10.85 -0.67
N PHE A 111 -13.17 -10.32 -0.87
CA PHE A 111 -12.33 -9.82 0.22
C PHE A 111 -12.99 -8.68 0.99
N LEU A 112 -13.50 -7.64 0.31
CA LEU A 112 -14.16 -6.51 0.96
C LEU A 112 -15.37 -6.96 1.78
N ARG A 113 -16.16 -7.91 1.25
CA ARG A 113 -17.27 -8.50 2.00
C ARG A 113 -16.78 -9.27 3.23
N HIS A 114 -15.73 -10.09 3.09
CA HIS A 114 -15.13 -10.85 4.20
C HIS A 114 -14.64 -9.91 5.30
N ALA A 115 -13.86 -8.90 4.94
CA ALA A 115 -13.34 -7.91 5.88
C ALA A 115 -14.46 -7.13 6.58
N ALA A 116 -15.49 -6.69 5.84
CA ALA A 116 -16.62 -5.99 6.43
C ALA A 116 -17.37 -6.86 7.45
N LEU A 117 -17.62 -8.12 7.17
CA LEU A 117 -18.27 -9.03 8.09
C LEU A 117 -17.39 -9.35 9.32
N ALA A 118 -16.09 -9.47 9.13
CA ALA A 118 -15.17 -9.72 10.23
C ALA A 118 -15.03 -8.53 11.20
N LEU A 119 -15.18 -7.30 10.69
CA LEU A 119 -15.01 -6.08 11.47
C LEU A 119 -16.31 -5.52 12.04
N LEU A 120 -17.44 -5.74 11.38
CA LEU A 120 -18.72 -5.10 11.71
C LEU A 120 -19.81 -6.10 12.14
N GLY A 121 -19.61 -7.38 11.86
CA GLY A 121 -20.55 -8.47 12.10
C GLY A 121 -20.60 -8.95 13.47
#